data_2b1a4d2539b913b9bc5e51248274d746
#
_entry.id   2b1a4d2539b913b9bc5e51248274d746
#
_cell.length_a   1.000
_cell.length_b   1.000
_cell.length_c   1.000
_cell.angle_alpha   90.00
_cell.angle_beta   90.00
_cell.angle_gamma   90.00
#
_symmetry.space_group_name_H-M   'P 1'
#
loop_
_entity.id
_entity.type
_entity.pdbx_description
1 polymer ?
#
loop_
_entity_poly.entity_id
_entity_poly.type
_entity_poly.pdbx_seq_one_letter_code
_entity_poly.pdbx_strand_id
1 'polypeptide(L)'
;MQPITLYIFIHNDVPHRAINTLGRAYFKEFTDEITAITKRSFIFKDIRNVQGMTDFNYKSQSIDDVLHRWELAAIRYKNQHGLKWGKTERYILVTHSPLNETTLGCAYPGQPAVIASLKHYQVIAHEVGHSFNASHNNVALGHNPWGSVCETFMFPNASTFRSNCYRFTPENRDNIRAFLSDAP
;
A
#
# COMPACT_ATOMS: atom_id res chain seq x y z
N MET A 1 13.32 -16.65 6.37
CA MET A 1 12.49 -15.45 6.60
C MET A 1 11.09 -15.70 6.06
N GLN A 2 10.05 -15.42 6.84
CA GLN A 2 8.66 -15.55 6.41
C GLN A 2 8.35 -14.58 5.26
N PRO A 3 7.62 -14.99 4.21
CA PRO A 3 7.22 -14.09 3.13
C PRO A 3 6.23 -13.05 3.63
N ILE A 4 6.16 -11.92 2.95
CA ILE A 4 5.13 -10.89 3.16
C ILE A 4 3.88 -11.31 2.39
N THR A 5 2.73 -11.38 3.07
CA THR A 5 1.45 -11.74 2.45
C THR A 5 0.59 -10.50 2.27
N LEU A 6 0.19 -10.21 1.05
CA LEU A 6 -0.74 -9.14 0.70
C LEU A 6 -2.11 -9.74 0.40
N TYR A 7 -3.09 -9.49 1.27
CA TYR A 7 -4.51 -9.76 1.05
C TYR A 7 -5.10 -8.56 0.34
N ILE A 8 -5.33 -8.66 -0.96
CA ILE A 8 -5.74 -7.57 -1.84
C ILE A 8 -7.24 -7.68 -2.10
N PHE A 9 -8.01 -6.87 -1.38
CA PHE A 9 -9.46 -6.76 -1.58
C PHE A 9 -9.73 -5.78 -2.71
N ILE A 10 -10.09 -6.31 -3.88
CA ILE A 10 -10.36 -5.51 -5.07
C ILE A 10 -11.80 -5.04 -5.00
N HIS A 11 -11.99 -3.74 -4.76
CA HIS A 11 -13.31 -3.14 -4.64
C HIS A 11 -14.12 -3.26 -5.94
N ASN A 12 -15.44 -3.37 -5.81
CA ASN A 12 -16.36 -3.60 -6.92
C ASN A 12 -16.38 -2.46 -7.96
N ASP A 13 -15.87 -1.26 -7.62
CA ASP A 13 -15.73 -0.15 -8.56
C ASP A 13 -14.49 -0.24 -9.47
N VAL A 14 -13.59 -1.19 -9.20
CA VAL A 14 -12.37 -1.38 -10.02
C VAL A 14 -12.74 -2.07 -11.34
N PRO A 15 -12.53 -1.41 -12.49
CA PRO A 15 -12.90 -1.99 -13.77
C PRO A 15 -12.02 -3.20 -14.13
N HIS A 16 -12.58 -4.20 -14.80
CA HIS A 16 -11.89 -5.44 -15.17
C HIS A 16 -10.54 -5.21 -15.87
N ARG A 17 -10.46 -4.22 -16.75
CA ARG A 17 -9.21 -3.88 -17.44
C ARG A 17 -8.07 -3.49 -16.48
N ALA A 18 -8.39 -2.80 -15.37
CA ALA A 18 -7.40 -2.41 -14.38
C ALA A 18 -6.95 -3.62 -13.54
N ILE A 19 -7.86 -4.56 -13.26
CA ILE A 19 -7.55 -5.79 -12.53
C ILE A 19 -6.48 -6.62 -13.26
N ASN A 20 -6.61 -6.78 -14.58
CA ASN A 20 -5.68 -7.57 -15.39
C ASN A 20 -4.24 -7.02 -15.39
N THR A 21 -4.07 -5.74 -15.11
CA THR A 21 -2.77 -5.06 -15.09
C THR A 21 -2.29 -4.72 -13.68
N LEU A 22 -3.11 -5.00 -12.64
CA LEU A 22 -2.90 -4.54 -11.28
C LEU A 22 -1.50 -4.90 -10.74
N GLY A 23 -1.11 -6.16 -10.84
CA GLY A 23 0.19 -6.63 -10.36
C GLY A 23 1.35 -5.90 -11.03
N ARG A 24 1.36 -5.80 -12.36
CA ARG A 24 2.44 -5.17 -13.13
C ARG A 24 2.46 -3.65 -12.98
N ALA A 25 1.30 -3.01 -12.98
CA ALA A 25 1.20 -1.55 -13.03
C ALA A 25 1.39 -0.88 -11.66
N TYR A 26 1.02 -1.58 -10.56
CA TYR A 26 0.93 -0.96 -9.24
C TYR A 26 1.75 -1.64 -8.16
N PHE A 27 2.04 -2.94 -8.28
CA PHE A 27 2.74 -3.69 -7.24
C PHE A 27 4.19 -4.00 -7.57
N LYS A 28 4.54 -4.21 -8.83
CA LYS A 28 5.87 -4.71 -9.23
C LYS A 28 7.02 -3.89 -8.65
N GLU A 29 7.08 -2.60 -8.96
CA GLU A 29 8.20 -1.73 -8.55
C GLU A 29 8.31 -1.64 -7.01
N PHE A 30 7.16 -1.57 -6.34
CA PHE A 30 7.09 -1.56 -4.89
C PHE A 30 7.61 -2.87 -4.28
N THR A 31 7.18 -4.03 -4.79
CA THR A 31 7.59 -5.32 -4.24
C THR A 31 9.05 -5.64 -4.53
N ASP A 32 9.57 -5.21 -5.68
CA ASP A 32 10.99 -5.32 -6.01
C ASP A 32 11.83 -4.51 -5.01
N GLU A 33 11.41 -3.28 -4.71
CA GLU A 33 12.09 -2.41 -3.74
C GLU A 33 12.07 -3.00 -2.32
N ILE A 34 10.90 -3.45 -1.83
CA ILE A 34 10.81 -4.07 -0.50
C ILE A 34 11.62 -5.36 -0.44
N THR A 35 11.63 -6.17 -1.50
CA THR A 35 12.46 -7.37 -1.58
C THR A 35 13.95 -7.01 -1.51
N ALA A 36 14.37 -5.94 -2.18
CA ALA A 36 15.76 -5.46 -2.12
C ALA A 36 16.15 -5.03 -0.70
N ILE A 37 15.23 -4.38 0.04
CA ILE A 37 15.44 -3.93 1.42
C ILE A 37 15.51 -5.10 2.41
N THR A 38 14.58 -6.06 2.32
CA THR A 38 14.29 -7.03 3.38
C THR A 38 14.70 -8.46 3.06
N LYS A 39 14.98 -8.77 1.78
CA LYS A 39 15.19 -10.12 1.25
C LYS A 39 13.98 -11.06 1.40
N ARG A 40 12.80 -10.51 1.71
CA ARG A 40 11.55 -11.26 1.83
C ARG A 40 10.85 -11.32 0.47
N SER A 41 10.29 -12.50 0.15
CA SER A 41 9.40 -12.67 -1.00
C SER A 41 7.97 -12.24 -0.67
N PHE A 42 7.13 -12.13 -1.70
CA PHE A 42 5.72 -11.76 -1.56
C PHE A 42 4.80 -12.92 -1.94
N ILE A 43 3.67 -13.01 -1.21
CA ILE A 43 2.52 -13.84 -1.56
C ILE A 43 1.34 -12.90 -1.79
N PHE A 44 0.73 -12.98 -2.96
CA PHE A 44 -0.45 -12.20 -3.33
C PHE A 44 -1.70 -13.05 -3.18
N LYS A 45 -2.73 -12.52 -2.52
CA LYS A 45 -4.05 -13.12 -2.34
C LYS A 45 -5.11 -12.15 -2.82
N ASP A 46 -5.47 -12.25 -4.10
CA ASP A 46 -6.52 -11.42 -4.69
C ASP A 46 -7.90 -11.91 -4.21
N ILE A 47 -8.68 -11.00 -3.64
CA ILE A 47 -9.97 -11.26 -3.03
C ILE A 47 -11.02 -10.40 -3.73
N ARG A 48 -12.08 -11.04 -4.24
CA ARG A 48 -13.18 -10.40 -4.94
C ARG A 48 -14.51 -10.95 -4.49
N ASN A 49 -15.56 -10.17 -4.72
CA ASN A 49 -16.96 -10.58 -4.49
C ASN A 49 -17.22 -11.07 -3.06
N VAL A 50 -16.59 -10.42 -2.08
CA VAL A 50 -16.79 -10.69 -0.65
C VAL A 50 -17.59 -9.55 -0.06
N GLN A 51 -18.83 -9.86 0.36
CA GLN A 51 -19.74 -8.91 0.97
C GLN A 51 -19.14 -8.29 2.24
N GLY A 52 -19.30 -6.98 2.38
CA GLY A 52 -18.74 -6.20 3.49
C GLY A 52 -17.23 -5.89 3.35
N MET A 53 -16.58 -6.47 2.32
CA MET A 53 -15.17 -6.24 2.05
C MET A 53 -14.98 -5.55 0.69
N THR A 54 -15.40 -6.18 -0.41
CA THR A 54 -15.18 -5.63 -1.76
C THR A 54 -16.27 -4.65 -2.21
N ASP A 55 -17.33 -4.50 -1.44
CA ASP A 55 -18.37 -3.47 -1.52
C ASP A 55 -18.32 -2.47 -0.35
N PHE A 56 -17.17 -2.40 0.34
CA PHE A 56 -16.96 -1.54 1.51
C PHE A 56 -17.16 -0.06 1.16
N ASN A 57 -17.98 0.65 1.95
CA ASN A 57 -18.17 2.09 1.76
C ASN A 57 -16.94 2.88 2.23
N TYR A 58 -16.01 3.10 1.31
CA TYR A 58 -14.74 3.78 1.56
C TYR A 58 -14.79 5.30 1.36
N LYS A 59 -15.88 5.84 0.79
CA LYS A 59 -16.03 7.30 0.63
C LYS A 59 -16.25 7.97 1.97
N SER A 60 -15.39 8.92 2.33
CA SER A 60 -15.49 9.64 3.58
C SER A 60 -14.74 10.97 3.56
N GLN A 61 -15.26 11.96 4.28
CA GLN A 61 -14.53 13.18 4.62
C GLN A 61 -13.62 12.96 5.87
N SER A 62 -14.00 12.03 6.75
CA SER A 62 -13.17 11.61 7.89
C SER A 62 -12.31 10.41 7.51
N ILE A 63 -11.02 10.66 7.31
CA ILE A 63 -10.04 9.64 6.92
C ILE A 63 -9.80 8.66 8.07
N ASP A 64 -9.70 9.14 9.30
CA ASP A 64 -9.52 8.28 10.47
C ASP A 64 -10.70 7.34 10.67
N ASP A 65 -11.94 7.84 10.50
CA ASP A 65 -13.13 7.00 10.60
C ASP A 65 -13.15 5.88 9.55
N VAL A 66 -12.90 6.21 8.28
CA VAL A 66 -12.95 5.21 7.22
C VAL A 66 -11.83 4.17 7.37
N LEU A 67 -10.62 4.59 7.76
CA LEU A 67 -9.51 3.67 7.98
C LEU A 67 -9.78 2.76 9.17
N HIS A 68 -10.30 3.30 10.27
CA HIS A 68 -10.69 2.50 11.44
C HIS A 68 -11.80 1.47 11.10
N ARG A 69 -12.84 1.88 10.36
CA ARG A 69 -13.88 0.95 9.91
C ARG A 69 -13.34 -0.15 8.99
N TRP A 70 -12.39 0.19 8.10
CA TRP A 70 -11.70 -0.79 7.26
C TRP A 70 -10.87 -1.77 8.10
N GLU A 71 -10.11 -1.27 9.07
CA GLU A 71 -9.34 -2.10 10.00
C GLU A 71 -10.23 -3.11 10.72
N LEU A 72 -11.37 -2.66 11.29
CA LEU A 72 -12.34 -3.54 11.93
C LEU A 72 -12.92 -4.58 10.97
N ALA A 73 -13.20 -4.21 9.73
CA ALA A 73 -13.65 -5.16 8.70
C ALA A 73 -12.57 -6.21 8.39
N ALA A 74 -11.32 -5.79 8.22
CA ALA A 74 -10.18 -6.67 7.96
C ALA A 74 -9.91 -7.62 9.15
N ILE A 75 -10.02 -7.14 10.39
CA ILE A 75 -9.90 -7.98 11.59
C ILE A 75 -11.00 -9.04 11.64
N ARG A 76 -12.25 -8.68 11.36
CA ARG A 76 -13.36 -9.67 11.27
C ARG A 76 -13.08 -10.72 10.20
N TYR A 77 -12.70 -10.29 8.99
CA TYR A 77 -12.36 -11.20 7.90
C TYR A 77 -11.21 -12.14 8.30
N LYS A 78 -10.15 -11.60 8.84
CA LYS A 78 -9.00 -12.35 9.35
C LYS A 78 -9.41 -13.41 10.38
N ASN A 79 -10.27 -13.06 11.35
CA ASN A 79 -10.75 -13.99 12.37
C ASN A 79 -11.59 -15.12 11.78
N GLN A 80 -12.50 -14.80 10.85
CA GLN A 80 -13.37 -15.77 10.17
C GLN A 80 -12.58 -16.79 9.34
N HIS A 81 -11.41 -16.39 8.80
CA HIS A 81 -10.61 -17.25 7.93
C HIS A 81 -9.33 -17.80 8.60
N GLY A 82 -9.16 -17.59 9.91
CA GLY A 82 -7.99 -18.07 10.65
C GLY A 82 -6.66 -17.48 10.16
N LEU A 83 -6.70 -16.25 9.63
CA LEU A 83 -5.50 -15.59 9.08
C LEU A 83 -4.70 -14.89 10.18
N LYS A 84 -3.46 -14.50 9.87
CA LYS A 84 -2.58 -13.79 10.80
C LYS A 84 -2.80 -12.26 10.71
N TRP A 85 -2.44 -11.57 11.79
CA TRP A 85 -2.40 -10.10 11.88
C TRP A 85 -1.07 -9.71 12.49
N GLY A 86 -0.09 -9.45 11.65
CA GLY A 86 1.29 -9.26 12.11
C GLY A 86 2.09 -8.32 11.21
N LYS A 87 3.40 -8.32 11.44
CA LYS A 87 4.33 -7.45 10.70
C LYS A 87 4.47 -7.84 9.23
N THR A 88 4.13 -9.06 8.85
CA THR A 88 4.27 -9.59 7.48
C THR A 88 2.96 -9.71 6.71
N GLU A 89 1.83 -9.40 7.31
CA GLU A 89 0.52 -9.43 6.63
C GLU A 89 0.02 -8.02 6.36
N ARG A 90 -0.57 -7.79 5.18
CA ARG A 90 -1.23 -6.52 4.80
C ARG A 90 -2.61 -6.80 4.24
N TYR A 91 -3.60 -6.04 4.67
CA TYR A 91 -4.99 -6.12 4.25
C TYR A 91 -5.33 -4.83 3.49
N ILE A 92 -5.23 -4.90 2.18
CA ILE A 92 -5.26 -3.74 1.29
C ILE A 92 -6.60 -3.68 0.58
N LEU A 93 -7.40 -2.64 0.83
CA LEU A 93 -8.54 -2.31 -0.01
C LEU A 93 -8.05 -1.48 -1.21
N VAL A 94 -8.15 -2.06 -2.39
CA VAL A 94 -7.83 -1.39 -3.65
C VAL A 94 -9.11 -0.85 -4.26
N THR A 95 -9.20 0.48 -4.45
CA THR A 95 -10.37 1.17 -5.01
C THR A 95 -10.03 1.82 -6.36
N HIS A 96 -11.03 2.02 -7.22
CA HIS A 96 -10.82 2.75 -8.46
C HIS A 96 -10.72 4.26 -8.21
N SER A 97 -11.61 4.77 -7.37
CA SER A 97 -11.71 6.20 -7.09
C SER A 97 -11.05 6.58 -5.76
N PRO A 98 -10.62 7.85 -5.57
CA PRO A 98 -10.09 8.33 -4.30
C PRO A 98 -11.14 8.31 -3.18
N LEU A 99 -10.70 8.42 -1.93
CA LEU A 99 -11.58 8.43 -0.74
C LEU A 99 -12.47 9.69 -0.71
N ASN A 100 -11.87 10.83 -1.06
CA ASN A 100 -12.54 12.12 -1.24
C ASN A 100 -11.76 12.95 -2.29
N GLU A 101 -12.02 14.25 -2.38
CA GLU A 101 -11.41 15.14 -3.39
C GLU A 101 -9.88 15.27 -3.26
N THR A 102 -9.35 15.12 -2.05
CA THR A 102 -7.93 15.36 -1.75
C THR A 102 -7.15 14.09 -1.35
N THR A 103 -7.83 13.02 -0.95
CA THR A 103 -7.20 11.84 -0.34
C THR A 103 -7.32 10.61 -1.24
N LEU A 104 -6.19 10.13 -1.72
CA LEU A 104 -6.09 8.99 -2.64
C LEU A 104 -5.99 7.65 -1.92
N GLY A 105 -5.50 7.64 -0.67
CA GLY A 105 -5.33 6.45 0.14
C GLY A 105 -5.09 6.82 1.59
N CYS A 106 -5.00 5.84 2.46
CA CYS A 106 -4.62 6.00 3.87
C CYS A 106 -4.14 4.69 4.49
N ALA A 107 -3.19 4.83 5.43
CA ALA A 107 -2.70 3.76 6.29
C ALA A 107 -2.15 4.34 7.59
N TYR A 108 -2.33 3.63 8.71
CA TYR A 108 -1.61 3.97 9.94
C TYR A 108 -0.19 3.40 9.91
N PRO A 109 0.81 4.16 10.43
CA PRO A 109 2.18 3.67 10.51
C PRO A 109 2.28 2.32 11.24
N GLY A 110 2.92 1.35 10.59
CA GLY A 110 3.14 0.02 11.13
C GLY A 110 1.89 -0.86 11.28
N GLN A 111 0.70 -0.42 10.84
CA GLN A 111 -0.54 -1.20 10.94
C GLN A 111 -0.85 -1.94 9.65
N PRO A 112 -1.46 -3.16 9.74
CA PRO A 112 -1.71 -3.99 8.56
C PRO A 112 -2.81 -3.51 7.61
N ALA A 113 -3.75 -2.67 8.08
CA ALA A 113 -4.88 -2.19 7.28
C ALA A 113 -4.50 -1.00 6.39
N VAL A 114 -4.84 -1.09 5.11
CA VAL A 114 -4.49 -0.10 4.07
C VAL A 114 -5.68 0.12 3.16
N ILE A 115 -5.94 1.37 2.77
CA ILE A 115 -6.83 1.71 1.65
C ILE A 115 -6.02 2.48 0.61
N ALA A 116 -6.10 2.09 -0.67
CA ALA A 116 -5.36 2.74 -1.74
C ALA A 116 -6.15 2.75 -3.05
N SER A 117 -6.27 3.94 -3.66
CA SER A 117 -6.94 4.06 -4.96
C SER A 117 -5.97 3.84 -6.13
N LEU A 118 -6.52 3.40 -7.27
CA LEU A 118 -5.80 3.29 -8.53
C LEU A 118 -5.73 4.61 -9.30
N LYS A 119 -6.11 5.73 -8.66
CA LYS A 119 -6.09 7.05 -9.32
C LYS A 119 -4.69 7.47 -9.74
N HIS A 120 -3.69 7.06 -8.96
CA HIS A 120 -2.29 7.28 -9.28
C HIS A 120 -1.47 6.02 -8.92
N TYR A 121 -0.53 5.65 -9.76
CA TYR A 121 0.24 4.39 -9.63
C TYR A 121 1.10 4.30 -8.35
N GLN A 122 1.47 5.43 -7.76
CA GLN A 122 2.27 5.46 -6.52
C GLN A 122 1.46 5.20 -5.25
N VAL A 123 0.14 5.37 -5.27
CA VAL A 123 -0.67 5.37 -4.04
C VAL A 123 -0.52 4.07 -3.27
N ILE A 124 -0.55 2.92 -3.94
CA ILE A 124 -0.37 1.63 -3.26
C ILE A 124 1.01 1.55 -2.58
N ALA A 125 2.07 1.91 -3.30
CA ALA A 125 3.44 1.89 -2.75
C ALA A 125 3.59 2.83 -1.55
N HIS A 126 2.97 4.00 -1.61
CA HIS A 126 2.95 5.01 -0.56
C HIS A 126 2.25 4.50 0.71
N GLU A 127 0.99 4.06 0.57
CA GLU A 127 0.18 3.63 1.72
C GLU A 127 0.71 2.33 2.34
N VAL A 128 1.12 1.37 1.52
CA VAL A 128 1.78 0.17 2.03
C VAL A 128 3.14 0.50 2.65
N GLY A 129 3.84 1.52 2.13
CA GLY A 129 5.05 2.07 2.75
C GLY A 129 4.80 2.52 4.20
N HIS A 130 3.74 3.30 4.45
CA HIS A 130 3.32 3.67 5.80
C HIS A 130 3.07 2.44 6.67
N SER A 131 2.38 1.44 6.15
CA SER A 131 2.10 0.22 6.89
C SER A 131 3.36 -0.58 7.25
N PHE A 132 4.49 -0.32 6.61
CA PHE A 132 5.82 -0.82 6.97
C PHE A 132 6.68 0.22 7.70
N ASN A 133 6.06 1.24 8.30
CA ASN A 133 6.69 2.28 9.09
C ASN A 133 7.56 3.28 8.33
N ALA A 134 7.37 3.41 7.01
CA ALA A 134 7.92 4.53 6.27
C ALA A 134 7.18 5.83 6.59
N SER A 135 7.87 6.96 6.55
CA SER A 135 7.37 8.25 7.04
C SER A 135 7.57 9.36 6.00
N HIS A 136 6.66 10.34 6.00
CA HIS A 136 6.83 11.59 5.26
C HIS A 136 7.99 12.45 5.79
N ASN A 137 8.42 12.27 7.03
CA ASN A 137 9.54 13.03 7.57
C ASN A 137 10.87 12.73 6.87
N ASN A 138 10.94 11.61 6.17
CA ASN A 138 12.13 11.12 5.48
C ASN A 138 11.95 11.11 3.96
N VAL A 139 11.33 12.15 3.41
CA VAL A 139 11.16 12.29 1.95
C VAL A 139 12.34 13.01 1.33
N ALA A 140 12.65 12.65 0.10
CA ALA A 140 13.64 13.33 -0.70
C ALA A 140 13.28 13.30 -2.18
N LEU A 141 13.76 14.29 -2.90
CA LEU A 141 13.87 14.21 -4.35
C LEU A 141 15.17 13.44 -4.67
N GLY A 142 15.06 12.54 -5.62
CA GLY A 142 16.20 11.82 -6.16
C GLY A 142 16.49 12.19 -7.61
N HIS A 143 17.43 11.48 -8.22
CA HIS A 143 17.64 11.53 -9.66
C HIS A 143 17.47 10.12 -10.22
N ASN A 144 16.78 10.04 -11.35
CA ASN A 144 16.73 8.80 -12.13
C ASN A 144 18.07 8.58 -12.87
N PRO A 145 18.28 7.40 -13.50
CA PRO A 145 19.51 7.11 -14.23
C PRO A 145 19.83 8.10 -15.36
N TRP A 146 18.84 8.85 -15.82
CA TRP A 146 18.96 9.87 -16.88
C TRP A 146 19.22 11.28 -16.34
N GLY A 147 19.44 11.44 -15.02
CA GLY A 147 19.70 12.71 -14.37
C GLY A 147 18.47 13.58 -14.08
N SER A 148 17.26 13.16 -14.47
CA SER A 148 16.05 13.92 -14.17
C SER A 148 15.63 13.76 -12.72
N VAL A 149 15.11 14.83 -12.12
CA VAL A 149 14.58 14.83 -10.76
C VAL A 149 13.38 13.91 -10.66
N CYS A 150 13.34 13.05 -9.65
CA CYS A 150 12.25 12.12 -9.38
C CYS A 150 11.84 12.13 -7.89
N GLU A 151 10.60 11.73 -7.61
CA GLU A 151 10.02 11.64 -6.27
C GLU A 151 10.17 10.22 -5.73
N THR A 152 10.56 10.08 -4.46
CA THR A 152 10.54 8.79 -3.75
C THR A 152 9.11 8.41 -3.38
N PHE A 153 8.85 7.13 -3.07
CA PHE A 153 7.49 6.62 -2.80
C PHE A 153 6.75 7.37 -1.68
N MET A 154 7.48 7.91 -0.68
CA MET A 154 6.84 8.61 0.44
C MET A 154 6.62 10.11 0.19
N PHE A 155 6.83 10.60 -1.03
CA PHE A 155 6.58 12.00 -1.34
C PHE A 155 5.07 12.29 -1.23
N PRO A 156 4.63 13.26 -0.39
CA PRO A 156 3.23 13.38 0.01
C PRO A 156 2.31 13.89 -1.12
N ASN A 157 2.88 14.64 -2.08
CA ASN A 157 2.12 15.24 -3.18
C ASN A 157 2.77 14.85 -4.51
N ALA A 158 2.21 13.88 -5.21
CA ALA A 158 2.68 13.48 -6.53
C ALA A 158 2.60 14.67 -7.51
N SER A 159 3.72 15.05 -8.10
CA SER A 159 3.77 16.11 -9.11
C SER A 159 3.60 15.53 -10.51
N THR A 160 2.76 16.18 -11.33
CA THR A 160 2.61 15.81 -12.74
C THR A 160 3.87 16.09 -13.58
N PHE A 161 4.81 16.88 -13.05
CA PHE A 161 6.04 17.28 -13.74
C PHE A 161 7.27 16.48 -13.33
N ARG A 162 7.17 15.63 -12.30
CA ARG A 162 8.28 14.82 -11.82
C ARG A 162 8.01 13.32 -11.98
N SER A 163 9.01 12.59 -12.40
CA SER A 163 8.94 11.13 -12.46
C SER A 163 9.03 10.51 -11.06
N ASN A 164 8.71 9.23 -10.95
CA ASN A 164 8.96 8.46 -9.72
C ASN A 164 10.35 7.82 -9.76
N CYS A 165 11.03 7.84 -8.61
CA CYS A 165 12.30 7.13 -8.42
C CYS A 165 12.11 5.62 -8.22
N TYR A 166 10.88 5.14 -7.98
CA TYR A 166 10.52 3.75 -7.67
C TYR A 166 11.30 3.18 -6.48
N ARG A 167 11.60 4.02 -5.49
CA ARG A 167 12.35 3.63 -4.29
C ARG A 167 11.97 4.46 -3.08
N PHE A 168 12.29 3.94 -1.92
CA PHE A 168 12.30 4.69 -0.66
C PHE A 168 13.65 5.41 -0.48
N THR A 169 13.67 6.46 0.36
CA THR A 169 14.93 7.07 0.82
C THR A 169 15.73 6.10 1.69
N PRO A 170 17.05 6.31 1.87
CA PRO A 170 17.86 5.47 2.78
C PRO A 170 17.22 5.34 4.17
N GLU A 171 16.76 6.44 4.76
CA GLU A 171 16.14 6.48 6.08
C GLU A 171 14.83 5.67 6.14
N ASN A 172 13.97 5.80 5.11
CA ASN A 172 12.76 5.00 5.01
C ASN A 172 13.05 3.51 4.77
N ARG A 173 14.11 3.19 4.01
CA ARG A 173 14.60 1.82 3.84
C ARG A 173 15.02 1.22 5.19
N ASP A 174 15.71 2.00 6.03
CA ASP A 174 16.14 1.57 7.36
C ASP A 174 14.94 1.39 8.30
N ASN A 175 13.95 2.29 8.26
CA ASN A 175 12.70 2.14 9.02
C ASN A 175 11.95 0.86 8.63
N ILE A 176 11.80 0.58 7.34
CA ILE A 176 11.15 -0.64 6.82
C ILE A 176 11.94 -1.89 7.25
N ARG A 177 13.26 -1.87 7.12
CA ARG A 177 14.13 -2.98 7.53
C ARG A 177 14.01 -3.25 9.02
N ALA A 178 14.11 -2.21 9.85
CA ALA A 178 13.97 -2.32 11.30
C ALA A 178 12.59 -2.85 11.71
N PHE A 179 11.51 -2.35 11.08
CA PHE A 179 10.15 -2.82 11.35
C PHE A 179 9.96 -4.32 11.06
N LEU A 180 10.58 -4.82 9.98
CA LEU A 180 10.45 -6.21 9.54
C LEU A 180 11.54 -7.14 10.08
N SER A 181 12.58 -6.62 10.77
CA SER A 181 13.69 -7.43 11.31
C SER A 181 13.21 -8.46 12.32
N ASP A 182 12.30 -8.08 13.20
CA ASP A 182 11.78 -8.91 14.30
C ASP A 182 10.58 -9.76 13.86
N ALA A 183 10.19 -9.70 12.60
CA ALA A 183 9.14 -10.56 12.07
C ALA A 183 9.70 -11.98 11.83
N PRO A 184 8.95 -13.03 12.18
CA PRO A 184 9.38 -14.42 12.05
C PRO A 184 9.74 -14.84 10.62
#